data_6fd89c9131cc12a033aaa1d69cb0439f
#
_entry.id   6fd89c9131cc12a033aaa1d69cb0439f
#
_cell.length_a   1.000
_cell.length_b   1.000
_cell.length_c   1.000
_cell.angle_alpha   90.00
_cell.angle_beta   90.00
_cell.angle_gamma   90.00
#
_symmetry.space_group_name_H-M   'P 1'
#
loop_
_entity.id
_entity.type
_entity.pdbx_description
1 polymer ?
#
loop_
_entity_poly.entity_id
_entity_poly.type
_entity_poly.pdbx_seq_one_letter_code
_entity_poly.pdbx_strand_id
1 'polypeptide(L)'
;LRRENLPWPEGERSDGAHLNFLRAQGFSVDAVDQTAPERDVGAYDLIIISATTNKYKFGRKYAEAEIPIILPEGKSVDTMNMAGPRRWTDYGTNDSKNSLYPPEAYVKVVRPFHTMAAGFDAGLVRMYEQPGLVTWSIPAPGATIVATIPNQPRSAAIYGYEKGVAMANGAVAPARRALFPVDYDRFHQLSTDGLALYRGVLLWALAE
;
A
#
# COMPACT_ATOMS: atom_id res chain seq x y z
N LEU A 1 -5.92 -10.32 3.30
CA LEU A 1 -7.25 -10.53 2.69
C LEU A 1 -7.12 -10.63 1.19
N ARG A 2 -7.66 -11.63 0.56
CA ARG A 2 -7.56 -11.92 -0.87
C ARG A 2 -8.93 -12.01 -1.53
N ARG A 3 -8.96 -11.96 -2.86
CA ARG A 3 -10.18 -12.14 -3.66
C ARG A 3 -10.61 -13.62 -3.68
N GLU A 4 -11.92 -13.90 -3.54
CA GLU A 4 -12.46 -15.25 -3.68
C GLU A 4 -12.16 -15.86 -5.06
N ASN A 5 -11.91 -17.17 -5.07
CA ASN A 5 -12.02 -18.05 -6.25
C ASN A 5 -11.20 -17.68 -7.50
N LEU A 6 -9.99 -17.17 -7.34
CA LEU A 6 -9.05 -17.21 -8.47
C LEU A 6 -8.26 -18.52 -8.38
N PRO A 7 -8.34 -19.40 -9.38
CA PRO A 7 -7.50 -20.60 -9.47
C PRO A 7 -6.09 -20.17 -9.87
N TRP A 8 -5.36 -19.58 -8.94
CA TRP A 8 -3.98 -19.24 -9.16
C TRP A 8 -3.12 -20.40 -8.65
N PRO A 9 -2.19 -20.93 -9.46
CA PRO A 9 -1.15 -21.81 -8.93
C PRO A 9 -0.46 -21.07 -7.78
N GLU A 10 -0.35 -21.71 -6.63
CA GLU A 10 0.44 -21.15 -5.52
C GLU A 10 1.83 -20.80 -6.04
N GLY A 11 2.20 -19.54 -5.93
CA GLY A 11 3.56 -19.05 -6.23
C GLY A 11 3.73 -18.15 -7.45
N GLU A 12 2.78 -18.06 -8.39
CA GLU A 12 3.06 -17.42 -9.68
C GLU A 12 2.43 -16.04 -9.90
N ARG A 13 1.41 -15.62 -9.13
CA ARG A 13 0.77 -14.30 -9.31
C ARG A 13 0.48 -13.61 -8.00
N SER A 14 0.23 -12.34 -8.08
CA SER A 14 0.03 -11.34 -7.05
C SER A 14 -0.04 -11.80 -5.59
N ASP A 15 -1.14 -12.43 -5.13
CA ASP A 15 -1.25 -12.83 -3.72
C ASP A 15 -0.27 -13.97 -3.39
N GLY A 16 -0.06 -14.92 -4.28
CA GLY A 16 0.92 -15.99 -4.09
C GLY A 16 2.33 -15.45 -3.99
N ALA A 17 2.73 -14.58 -4.91
CA ALA A 17 4.03 -13.92 -4.89
C ALA A 17 4.22 -13.07 -3.61
N HIS A 18 3.17 -12.35 -3.20
CA HIS A 18 3.19 -11.53 -1.99
C HIS A 18 3.33 -12.40 -0.73
N LEU A 19 2.54 -13.48 -0.60
CA LEU A 19 2.64 -14.42 0.51
C LEU A 19 4.02 -15.08 0.59
N ASN A 20 4.56 -15.51 -0.56
CA ASN A 20 5.90 -16.10 -0.62
C ASN A 20 6.98 -15.10 -0.22
N PHE A 21 6.86 -13.84 -0.65
CA PHE A 21 7.77 -12.78 -0.24
C PHE A 21 7.73 -12.58 1.29
N LEU A 22 6.55 -12.44 1.88
CA LEU A 22 6.40 -12.26 3.34
C LEU A 22 6.99 -13.44 4.12
N ARG A 23 6.67 -14.67 3.72
CA ARG A 23 7.23 -15.88 4.34
C ARG A 23 8.75 -15.93 4.23
N ALA A 24 9.32 -15.54 3.08
CA ALA A 24 10.77 -15.44 2.90
C ALA A 24 11.42 -14.35 3.76
N GLN A 25 10.66 -13.34 4.23
CA GLN A 25 11.11 -12.38 5.24
C GLN A 25 10.93 -12.88 6.68
N GLY A 26 10.47 -14.11 6.89
CA GLY A 26 10.29 -14.73 8.21
C GLY A 26 8.92 -14.51 8.85
N PHE A 27 7.95 -13.92 8.14
CA PHE A 27 6.60 -13.74 8.68
C PHE A 27 5.81 -15.06 8.69
N SER A 28 5.09 -15.31 9.80
CA SER A 28 3.96 -16.23 9.82
C SER A 28 2.74 -15.50 9.24
N VAL A 29 2.12 -16.04 8.20
CA VAL A 29 1.09 -15.32 7.45
C VAL A 29 -0.20 -16.12 7.37
N ASP A 30 -1.27 -15.55 7.93
CA ASP A 30 -2.65 -16.03 7.79
C ASP A 30 -3.33 -15.28 6.63
N ALA A 31 -3.62 -16.00 5.55
CA ALA A 31 -4.39 -15.46 4.43
C ALA A 31 -5.90 -15.58 4.70
N VAL A 32 -6.60 -14.45 4.69
CA VAL A 32 -8.02 -14.36 5.00
C VAL A 32 -8.79 -13.82 3.80
N ASP A 33 -9.92 -14.44 3.47
CA ASP A 33 -10.78 -13.93 2.40
C ASP A 33 -11.41 -12.59 2.76
N GLN A 34 -11.53 -11.69 1.77
CA GLN A 34 -12.08 -10.34 1.96
C GLN A 34 -13.54 -10.33 2.44
N THR A 35 -14.31 -11.41 2.19
CA THR A 35 -15.70 -11.53 2.63
C THR A 35 -15.84 -12.16 4.01
N ALA A 36 -14.77 -12.74 4.54
CA ALA A 36 -14.78 -13.30 5.88
C ALA A 36 -15.15 -12.22 6.92
N PRO A 37 -15.79 -12.61 8.03
CA PRO A 37 -16.01 -11.73 9.16
C PRO A 37 -14.70 -11.11 9.65
N GLU A 38 -14.79 -9.93 10.23
CA GLU A 38 -13.67 -9.30 10.93
C GLU A 38 -13.22 -10.20 12.09
N ARG A 39 -11.91 -10.39 12.20
CA ARG A 39 -11.31 -11.23 13.26
C ARG A 39 -10.79 -10.34 14.38
N ASP A 40 -10.67 -10.91 15.56
CA ASP A 40 -9.82 -10.35 16.59
C ASP A 40 -8.36 -10.28 16.06
N VAL A 41 -7.78 -9.11 16.15
CA VAL A 41 -6.42 -8.83 15.65
C VAL A 41 -5.37 -8.77 16.75
N GLY A 42 -5.74 -8.98 18.00
CA GLY A 42 -4.84 -8.88 19.15
C GLY A 42 -3.67 -9.88 19.15
N ALA A 43 -3.74 -10.93 18.32
CA ALA A 43 -2.65 -11.90 18.15
C ALA A 43 -1.75 -11.62 16.94
N TYR A 44 -1.97 -10.50 16.23
CA TYR A 44 -1.21 -10.15 15.02
C TYR A 44 -0.43 -8.87 15.22
N ASP A 45 0.76 -8.80 14.62
CA ASP A 45 1.60 -7.60 14.64
C ASP A 45 1.27 -6.63 13.51
N LEU A 46 0.64 -7.12 12.43
CA LEU A 46 0.42 -6.35 11.20
C LEU A 46 -0.77 -6.89 10.41
N ILE A 47 -1.54 -5.98 9.83
CA ILE A 47 -2.54 -6.29 8.80
C ILE A 47 -2.03 -5.78 7.45
N ILE A 48 -2.13 -6.63 6.42
CA ILE A 48 -1.87 -6.23 5.04
C ILE A 48 -3.16 -6.42 4.23
N ILE A 49 -3.65 -5.34 3.61
CA ILE A 49 -4.82 -5.38 2.73
C ILE A 49 -4.31 -5.54 1.30
N SER A 50 -4.36 -6.78 0.79
CA SER A 50 -3.81 -7.11 -0.53
C SER A 50 -4.36 -6.22 -1.64
N ALA A 51 -3.52 -5.95 -2.65
CA ALA A 51 -3.86 -5.23 -3.86
C ALA A 51 -5.01 -5.87 -4.66
N THR A 52 -5.28 -7.15 -4.48
CA THR A 52 -6.40 -7.87 -5.12
C THR A 52 -7.74 -7.66 -4.42
N THR A 53 -7.76 -7.02 -3.25
CA THR A 53 -8.97 -6.80 -2.45
C THR A 53 -9.95 -5.86 -3.16
N ASN A 54 -11.23 -6.23 -3.18
CA ASN A 54 -12.30 -5.37 -3.66
C ASN A 54 -12.82 -4.51 -2.50
N LYS A 55 -12.63 -3.19 -2.57
CA LYS A 55 -13.00 -2.27 -1.49
C LYS A 55 -14.50 -2.32 -1.11
N TYR A 56 -15.38 -2.61 -2.06
CA TYR A 56 -16.82 -2.68 -1.79
C TYR A 56 -17.22 -3.94 -1.01
N LYS A 57 -16.48 -5.05 -1.21
CA LYS A 57 -16.67 -6.27 -0.43
C LYS A 57 -15.96 -6.21 0.93
N PHE A 58 -14.81 -5.57 0.96
CA PHE A 58 -14.02 -5.40 2.17
C PHE A 58 -14.60 -4.34 3.11
N GLY A 59 -15.04 -3.19 2.56
CA GLY A 59 -15.61 -2.08 3.30
C GLY A 59 -14.58 -1.41 4.20
N ARG A 60 -14.98 -1.17 5.46
CA ARG A 60 -14.15 -0.53 6.49
C ARG A 60 -13.58 -1.50 7.53
N LYS A 61 -13.58 -2.80 7.22
CA LYS A 61 -13.00 -3.79 8.14
C LYS A 61 -11.60 -3.37 8.55
N TYR A 62 -11.29 -3.48 9.81
CA TYR A 62 -10.03 -3.13 10.44
C TYR A 62 -9.63 -1.65 10.39
N ALA A 63 -10.50 -0.72 9.94
CA ALA A 63 -10.15 0.71 9.91
C ALA A 63 -9.75 1.24 11.30
N GLU A 64 -10.40 0.72 12.33
CA GLU A 64 -10.16 1.10 13.74
C GLU A 64 -9.19 0.15 14.47
N ALA A 65 -8.54 -0.78 13.77
CA ALA A 65 -7.60 -1.71 14.39
C ALA A 65 -6.40 -0.97 15.00
N GLU A 66 -6.05 -1.33 16.24
CA GLU A 66 -4.95 -0.70 16.99
C GLU A 66 -3.57 -1.32 16.68
N ILE A 67 -3.47 -2.10 15.62
CA ILE A 67 -2.22 -2.61 15.07
C ILE A 67 -1.92 -1.97 13.70
N PRO A 68 -0.67 -1.94 13.25
CA PRO A 68 -0.29 -1.37 11.97
C PRO A 68 -1.03 -1.96 10.78
N ILE A 69 -1.31 -1.13 9.77
CA ILE A 69 -1.92 -1.58 8.51
C ILE A 69 -1.10 -1.07 7.34
N ILE A 70 -0.78 -1.96 6.40
CA ILE A 70 -0.23 -1.62 5.09
C ILE A 70 -1.30 -1.87 4.03
N LEU A 71 -1.52 -0.88 3.18
CA LEU A 71 -2.38 -0.96 2.01
C LEU A 71 -1.54 -1.03 0.73
N PRO A 72 -1.29 -2.19 0.15
CA PRO A 72 -0.92 -2.30 -1.25
C PRO A 72 -2.04 -1.82 -2.18
N GLU A 73 -3.30 -1.98 -1.79
CA GLU A 73 -4.48 -1.58 -2.57
C GLU A 73 -4.85 -0.11 -2.35
N GLY A 74 -4.36 0.76 -3.22
CA GLY A 74 -4.61 2.21 -3.11
C GLY A 74 -6.08 2.63 -3.33
N LYS A 75 -6.95 1.76 -3.81
CA LYS A 75 -8.39 2.07 -3.97
C LYS A 75 -9.17 2.03 -2.65
N SER A 76 -8.56 1.51 -1.58
CA SER A 76 -9.15 1.43 -0.24
C SER A 76 -8.71 2.57 0.70
N VAL A 77 -7.92 3.53 0.22
CA VAL A 77 -7.39 4.63 1.07
C VAL A 77 -8.49 5.51 1.64
N ASP A 78 -9.60 5.69 0.92
CA ASP A 78 -10.76 6.46 1.38
C ASP A 78 -11.52 5.74 2.51
N THR A 79 -11.74 4.43 2.36
CA THR A 79 -12.42 3.61 3.38
C THR A 79 -11.58 3.47 4.66
N MET A 80 -10.28 3.59 4.53
CA MET A 80 -9.32 3.56 5.65
C MET A 80 -8.97 4.96 6.19
N ASN A 81 -9.69 6.01 5.75
CA ASN A 81 -9.47 7.42 6.12
C ASN A 81 -8.06 7.96 5.80
N MET A 82 -7.31 7.32 4.91
CA MET A 82 -5.95 7.75 4.55
C MET A 82 -5.92 8.85 3.49
N ALA A 83 -7.02 9.01 2.73
CA ALA A 83 -7.21 10.10 1.77
C ALA A 83 -8.69 10.52 1.72
N GLY A 84 -8.98 11.61 1.02
CA GLY A 84 -10.36 12.06 0.77
C GLY A 84 -11.14 11.07 -0.10
N PRO A 85 -12.48 11.22 -0.20
CA PRO A 85 -13.35 10.20 -0.80
C PRO A 85 -13.44 10.24 -2.32
N ARG A 86 -12.92 11.29 -2.98
CA ARG A 86 -13.15 11.52 -4.41
C ARG A 86 -12.11 10.79 -5.25
N ARG A 87 -12.51 9.65 -5.82
CA ARG A 87 -11.68 8.94 -6.80
C ARG A 87 -11.28 9.88 -7.94
N TRP A 88 -10.06 9.72 -8.44
CA TRP A 88 -9.42 10.54 -9.49
C TRP A 88 -9.08 11.99 -9.09
N THR A 89 -9.51 12.42 -7.91
CA THR A 89 -9.15 13.73 -7.34
C THR A 89 -8.27 13.56 -6.10
N ASP A 90 -8.72 12.74 -5.16
CA ASP A 90 -8.04 12.54 -3.88
C ASP A 90 -7.19 11.26 -3.89
N TYR A 91 -7.51 10.31 -4.76
CA TYR A 91 -6.73 9.08 -4.99
C TYR A 91 -7.05 8.47 -6.37
N GLY A 92 -6.17 7.61 -6.85
CA GLY A 92 -6.36 6.93 -8.13
C GLY A 92 -5.18 6.04 -8.52
N THR A 93 -5.17 5.70 -9.79
CA THR A 93 -4.05 5.03 -10.46
C THR A 93 -3.63 5.88 -11.66
N ASN A 94 -2.39 5.76 -12.10
CA ASN A 94 -1.92 6.39 -13.33
C ASN A 94 -2.42 5.63 -14.58
N ASP A 95 -3.72 5.42 -14.68
CA ASP A 95 -4.37 4.76 -15.81
C ASP A 95 -4.60 5.75 -16.95
N SER A 96 -4.11 5.42 -18.15
CA SER A 96 -4.21 6.25 -19.35
C SER A 96 -5.65 6.54 -19.81
N LYS A 97 -6.64 5.80 -19.31
CA LYS A 97 -8.06 6.03 -19.67
C LYS A 97 -8.74 7.08 -18.79
N ASN A 98 -8.29 7.26 -17.57
CA ASN A 98 -8.95 8.09 -16.56
C ASN A 98 -7.97 9.00 -15.80
N SER A 99 -6.70 8.95 -16.12
CA SER A 99 -5.64 9.75 -15.51
C SER A 99 -4.91 10.52 -16.61
N LEU A 100 -4.48 11.73 -16.28
CA LEU A 100 -3.59 12.52 -17.12
C LEU A 100 -2.18 11.91 -17.24
N TYR A 101 -1.96 10.72 -16.69
CA TYR A 101 -0.64 10.17 -16.44
C TYR A 101 -0.45 8.78 -17.06
N PRO A 102 0.67 8.57 -17.80
CA PRO A 102 0.97 7.27 -18.39
C PRO A 102 1.33 6.23 -17.33
N PRO A 103 1.30 4.93 -17.68
CA PRO A 103 1.90 3.87 -16.87
C PRO A 103 3.35 4.18 -16.53
N GLU A 104 3.76 3.88 -15.30
CA GLU A 104 5.09 4.17 -14.77
C GLU A 104 5.79 2.91 -14.27
N ALA A 105 7.12 2.86 -14.45
CA ALA A 105 7.97 1.87 -13.81
C ALA A 105 8.65 2.41 -12.55
N TYR A 106 8.57 3.71 -12.29
CA TYR A 106 9.32 4.41 -11.26
C TYR A 106 8.40 5.09 -10.26
N VAL A 107 8.93 5.27 -9.05
CA VAL A 107 8.47 6.26 -8.07
C VAL A 107 9.59 7.26 -7.83
N LYS A 108 9.26 8.48 -7.40
CA LYS A 108 10.26 9.49 -7.04
C LYS A 108 10.36 9.56 -5.52
N VAL A 109 11.47 9.10 -4.97
CA VAL A 109 11.80 9.28 -3.54
C VAL A 109 12.04 10.77 -3.28
N VAL A 110 11.33 11.31 -2.29
CA VAL A 110 11.40 12.72 -1.87
C VAL A 110 11.87 12.87 -0.42
N ARG A 111 11.93 11.77 0.33
CA ARG A 111 12.42 11.73 1.72
C ARG A 111 13.40 10.56 1.92
N PRO A 112 14.66 10.69 1.46
CA PRO A 112 15.61 9.58 1.38
C PRO A 112 16.03 8.99 2.73
N PHE A 113 16.03 9.78 3.80
CA PHE A 113 16.46 9.32 5.14
C PHE A 113 15.34 8.64 5.95
N HIS A 114 14.16 8.47 5.37
CA HIS A 114 13.07 7.77 6.03
C HIS A 114 13.18 6.26 5.82
N THR A 115 12.84 5.46 6.84
CA THR A 115 12.91 3.98 6.77
C THR A 115 12.18 3.40 5.54
N MET A 116 11.02 3.95 5.19
CA MET A 116 10.27 3.53 4.00
C MET A 116 10.98 3.81 2.66
N ALA A 117 12.05 4.64 2.65
CA ALA A 117 12.87 4.86 1.47
C ALA A 117 13.91 3.74 1.26
N ALA A 118 14.04 2.80 2.21
CA ALA A 118 14.94 1.64 2.12
C ALA A 118 16.41 1.98 1.80
N GLY A 119 16.87 3.17 2.18
CA GLY A 119 18.22 3.65 1.92
C GLY A 119 18.45 4.26 0.54
N PHE A 120 17.42 4.33 -0.31
CA PHE A 120 17.55 5.02 -1.59
C PHE A 120 17.67 6.54 -1.41
N ASP A 121 18.53 7.14 -2.23
CA ASP A 121 18.66 8.59 -2.34
C ASP A 121 17.41 9.24 -2.94
N ALA A 122 17.32 10.57 -2.81
CA ALA A 122 16.27 11.34 -3.47
C ALA A 122 16.39 11.21 -5.00
N GLY A 123 15.30 10.85 -5.67
CA GLY A 123 15.30 10.65 -7.11
C GLY A 123 14.38 9.53 -7.57
N LEU A 124 14.55 9.12 -8.82
CA LEU A 124 13.78 8.05 -9.41
C LEU A 124 14.29 6.69 -8.95
N VAL A 125 13.41 5.86 -8.41
CA VAL A 125 13.68 4.48 -8.03
C VAL A 125 12.76 3.59 -8.84
N ARG A 126 13.33 2.56 -9.47
CA ARG A 126 12.57 1.62 -10.30
C ARG A 126 11.72 0.74 -9.40
N MET A 127 10.41 0.85 -9.53
CA MET A 127 9.46 0.07 -8.74
C MET A 127 9.04 -1.22 -9.42
N TYR A 128 8.82 -1.16 -10.74
CA TYR A 128 8.38 -2.31 -11.55
C TYR A 128 9.40 -2.66 -12.64
N GLU A 129 9.45 -3.93 -13.02
CA GLU A 129 10.28 -4.40 -14.15
C GLU A 129 9.81 -3.80 -15.48
N GLN A 130 8.51 -3.59 -15.63
CA GLN A 130 7.90 -2.97 -16.80
C GLN A 130 6.91 -1.88 -16.36
N PRO A 131 6.70 -0.81 -17.16
CA PRO A 131 5.72 0.21 -16.84
C PRO A 131 4.35 -0.38 -16.51
N GLY A 132 3.73 0.13 -15.48
CA GLY A 132 2.47 -0.36 -14.96
C GLY A 132 1.64 0.68 -14.25
N LEU A 133 0.53 0.23 -13.70
CA LEU A 133 -0.32 1.09 -12.90
C LEU A 133 0.28 1.23 -11.51
N VAL A 134 0.52 2.47 -11.10
CA VAL A 134 0.95 2.84 -9.75
C VAL A 134 -0.22 3.55 -9.08
N THR A 135 -0.62 3.09 -7.92
CA THR A 135 -1.66 3.77 -7.13
C THR A 135 -1.08 5.00 -6.44
N TRP A 136 -1.89 6.01 -6.28
CA TRP A 136 -1.50 7.26 -5.61
C TRP A 136 -2.67 7.83 -4.82
N SER A 137 -2.36 8.70 -3.87
CA SER A 137 -3.37 9.53 -3.22
C SER A 137 -2.81 10.87 -2.77
N ILE A 138 -3.70 11.77 -2.36
CA ILE A 138 -3.38 13.02 -1.71
C ILE A 138 -3.73 12.85 -0.23
N PRO A 139 -2.75 12.50 0.62
CA PRO A 139 -3.00 12.29 2.04
C PRO A 139 -3.24 13.61 2.76
N ALA A 140 -3.79 13.54 3.98
CA ALA A 140 -3.88 14.69 4.86
C ALA A 140 -2.48 15.20 5.29
N PRO A 141 -2.34 16.47 5.69
CA PRO A 141 -1.04 17.08 6.00
C PRO A 141 -0.20 16.37 7.08
N GLY A 142 -0.83 15.58 7.94
CA GLY A 142 -0.13 14.78 8.95
C GLY A 142 0.65 13.58 8.41
N ALA A 143 0.48 13.22 7.15
CA ALA A 143 1.19 12.10 6.55
C ALA A 143 2.67 12.42 6.29
N THR A 144 3.52 11.43 6.51
CA THR A 144 4.90 11.44 6.03
C THR A 144 4.94 10.89 4.61
N ILE A 145 5.12 11.74 3.61
CA ILE A 145 5.27 11.35 2.21
C ILE A 145 6.73 11.00 1.95
N VAL A 146 6.98 9.77 1.49
CA VAL A 146 8.34 9.26 1.20
C VAL A 146 8.61 9.20 -0.31
N ALA A 147 7.61 8.80 -1.11
CA ALA A 147 7.74 8.82 -2.56
C ALA A 147 6.45 9.31 -3.23
N THR A 148 6.60 9.90 -4.40
CA THR A 148 5.52 10.42 -5.24
C THR A 148 5.54 9.77 -6.62
N ILE A 149 4.48 9.92 -7.38
CA ILE A 149 4.51 9.66 -8.83
C ILE A 149 5.50 10.65 -9.48
N PRO A 150 6.36 10.20 -10.42
CA PRO A 150 7.28 11.11 -11.13
C PRO A 150 6.55 12.31 -11.74
N ASN A 151 7.15 13.49 -11.59
CA ASN A 151 6.61 14.77 -12.05
C ASN A 151 5.26 15.21 -11.43
N GLN A 152 4.82 14.54 -10.36
CA GLN A 152 3.56 14.81 -9.69
C GLN A 152 3.74 14.89 -8.16
N PRO A 153 4.25 16.02 -7.66
CA PRO A 153 4.64 16.13 -6.25
C PRO A 153 3.49 16.01 -5.26
N ARG A 154 2.23 16.18 -5.71
CA ARG A 154 1.04 16.01 -4.85
C ARG A 154 0.51 14.57 -4.80
N SER A 155 0.88 13.74 -5.77
CA SER A 155 0.41 12.35 -5.89
C SER A 155 1.36 11.43 -5.12
N ALA A 156 1.09 11.26 -3.82
CA ALA A 156 1.88 10.40 -2.96
C ALA A 156 1.68 8.93 -3.33
N ALA A 157 2.79 8.23 -3.57
CA ALA A 157 2.83 6.81 -3.89
C ALA A 157 3.21 5.97 -2.66
N ILE A 158 4.22 6.40 -1.89
CA ILE A 158 4.59 5.78 -0.62
C ILE A 158 4.48 6.83 0.47
N TYR A 159 3.62 6.58 1.44
CA TYR A 159 3.46 7.46 2.60
C TYR A 159 2.88 6.70 3.79
N GLY A 160 2.96 7.29 4.97
CA GLY A 160 2.37 6.74 6.17
C GLY A 160 1.94 7.80 7.17
N TYR A 161 1.09 7.37 8.09
CA TYR A 161 0.68 8.11 9.29
C TYR A 161 1.21 7.38 10.51
N GLU A 162 1.85 8.11 11.43
CA GLU A 162 2.17 7.60 12.76
C GLU A 162 0.90 7.46 13.60
N LYS A 163 0.95 6.60 14.62
CA LYS A 163 -0.14 6.49 15.62
C LYS A 163 -0.45 7.85 16.22
N GLY A 164 -1.72 8.17 16.36
CA GLY A 164 -2.20 9.43 16.96
C GLY A 164 -2.23 10.62 16.00
N VAL A 165 -1.75 10.46 14.76
CA VAL A 165 -1.74 11.55 13.78
C VAL A 165 -3.10 11.68 13.09
N ALA A 166 -3.53 12.94 12.85
CA ALA A 166 -4.75 13.22 12.10
C ALA A 166 -4.64 12.76 10.65
N MET A 167 -5.60 11.96 10.24
CA MET A 167 -5.80 11.46 8.87
C MET A 167 -6.87 12.27 8.14
N ALA A 168 -7.28 11.84 6.94
CA ALA A 168 -8.38 12.43 6.23
C ALA A 168 -9.72 12.28 6.99
N ASN A 169 -10.68 13.15 6.66
CA ASN A 169 -12.05 13.13 7.23
C ASN A 169 -12.12 13.25 8.76
N GLY A 170 -11.10 13.84 9.40
CA GLY A 170 -11.06 14.05 10.84
C GLY A 170 -10.75 12.81 11.68
N ALA A 171 -10.45 11.68 11.05
CA ALA A 171 -10.02 10.48 11.76
C ALA A 171 -8.61 10.64 12.34
N VAL A 172 -8.32 9.87 13.39
CA VAL A 172 -6.98 9.77 13.98
C VAL A 172 -6.46 8.36 13.76
N ALA A 173 -5.21 8.21 13.38
CA ALA A 173 -4.61 6.91 13.13
C ALA A 173 -4.51 6.08 14.43
N PRO A 174 -5.25 4.94 14.57
CA PRO A 174 -5.20 4.14 15.80
C PRO A 174 -3.85 3.45 15.99
N ALA A 175 -3.16 3.17 14.90
CA ALA A 175 -1.79 2.69 14.81
C ALA A 175 -1.20 3.16 13.49
N ARG A 176 0.04 2.80 13.15
CA ARG A 176 0.65 3.17 11.86
C ARG A 176 -0.19 2.71 10.68
N ARG A 177 -0.32 3.55 9.68
CA ARG A 177 -1.04 3.31 8.42
C ARG A 177 -0.13 3.65 7.26
N ALA A 178 0.13 2.72 6.35
CA ALA A 178 0.98 2.95 5.18
C ALA A 178 0.27 2.63 3.87
N LEU A 179 0.52 3.44 2.84
CA LEU A 179 0.26 3.09 1.45
C LEU A 179 1.56 2.59 0.82
N PHE A 180 1.47 1.48 0.09
CA PHE A 180 2.48 1.00 -0.85
C PHE A 180 1.84 0.77 -2.22
N PRO A 181 2.32 1.35 -3.33
CA PRO A 181 1.55 1.56 -4.54
C PRO A 181 1.54 0.36 -5.50
N VAL A 182 1.05 -0.79 -5.08
CA VAL A 182 0.81 -1.94 -5.98
C VAL A 182 -0.61 -1.86 -6.51
N ASP A 183 -0.81 -1.93 -7.83
CA ASP A 183 -2.14 -2.04 -8.40
C ASP A 183 -2.50 -3.50 -8.70
N TYR A 184 -3.67 -3.91 -8.26
CA TYR A 184 -4.32 -5.17 -8.53
C TYR A 184 -3.41 -6.41 -8.32
N ASP A 185 -3.03 -7.12 -9.39
CA ASP A 185 -2.27 -8.37 -9.34
C ASP A 185 -0.78 -8.21 -9.69
N ARG A 186 -0.18 -7.04 -9.46
CA ARG A 186 1.16 -6.70 -9.94
C ARG A 186 2.30 -6.89 -8.94
N PHE A 187 2.05 -7.45 -7.77
CA PHE A 187 3.12 -7.65 -6.78
C PHE A 187 4.30 -8.46 -7.36
N HIS A 188 4.03 -9.49 -8.19
CA HIS A 188 5.04 -10.31 -8.85
C HIS A 188 5.87 -9.56 -9.92
N GLN A 189 5.48 -8.34 -10.27
CA GLN A 189 6.18 -7.49 -11.24
C GLN A 189 7.04 -6.42 -10.57
N LEU A 190 7.09 -6.39 -9.24
CA LEU A 190 8.00 -5.51 -8.51
C LEU A 190 9.44 -5.87 -8.87
N SER A 191 10.24 -4.84 -9.16
CA SER A 191 11.68 -4.97 -9.31
C SER A 191 12.36 -5.29 -7.99
N THR A 192 13.64 -5.59 -8.02
CA THR A 192 14.46 -5.72 -6.81
C THR A 192 14.38 -4.47 -5.93
N ASP A 193 14.41 -3.28 -6.53
CA ASP A 193 14.30 -2.01 -5.81
C ASP A 193 12.89 -1.80 -5.26
N GLY A 194 11.86 -2.17 -6.03
CA GLY A 194 10.47 -2.16 -5.57
C GLY A 194 10.24 -3.06 -4.36
N LEU A 195 10.83 -4.26 -4.35
CA LEU A 195 10.80 -5.17 -3.20
C LEU A 195 11.59 -4.62 -2.00
N ALA A 196 12.70 -3.90 -2.24
CA ALA A 196 13.45 -3.23 -1.19
C ALA A 196 12.62 -2.10 -0.55
N LEU A 197 11.95 -1.26 -1.36
CA LEU A 197 11.02 -0.23 -0.87
C LEU A 197 9.88 -0.86 -0.04
N TYR A 198 9.31 -1.98 -0.50
CA TYR A 198 8.26 -2.67 0.26
C TYR A 198 8.78 -3.19 1.60
N ARG A 199 10.00 -3.75 1.63
CA ARG A 199 10.66 -4.13 2.89
C ARG A 199 10.84 -2.93 3.82
N GLY A 200 11.22 -1.77 3.30
CA GLY A 200 11.31 -0.53 4.08
C GLY A 200 9.97 -0.13 4.70
N VAL A 201 8.86 -0.30 3.98
CA VAL A 201 7.51 -0.04 4.51
C VAL A 201 7.14 -1.04 5.61
N LEU A 202 7.46 -2.33 5.45
CA LEU A 202 7.26 -3.35 6.47
C LEU A 202 8.04 -3.02 7.75
N LEU A 203 9.33 -2.69 7.62
CA LEU A 203 10.19 -2.33 8.76
C LEU A 203 9.67 -1.10 9.49
N TRP A 204 9.24 -0.07 8.75
CA TRP A 204 8.67 1.11 9.37
C TRP A 204 7.35 0.80 10.08
N ALA A 205 6.47 0.01 9.48
CA ALA A 205 5.19 -0.31 10.09
C ALA A 205 5.34 -1.06 11.42
N LEU A 206 6.34 -1.92 11.52
CA LEU A 206 6.61 -2.79 12.68
C LEU A 206 7.59 -2.19 13.70
N ALA A 207 8.24 -1.07 13.41
CA ALA A 207 9.10 -0.41 14.40
C ALA A 207 8.27 0.09 15.59
N GLU A 208 8.80 -0.04 16.80
CA GLU A 208 8.21 0.49 18.06
C GLU A 208 8.23 2.01 18.11
#